data_61eafa67232bf7392001671e78c4cb05
#
_entry.id   61eafa67232bf7392001671e78c4cb05
#
_cell.length_a   1.000
_cell.length_b   1.000
_cell.length_c   1.000
_cell.angle_alpha   90.00
_cell.angle_beta   90.00
_cell.angle_gamma   90.00
#
_symmetry.space_group_name_H-M   'P 1'
#
loop_
_entity.id
_entity.type
_entity.pdbx_description
1 polymer ?
#
loop_
_entity_poly.entity_id
_entity_poly.type
_entity_poly.pdbx_seq_one_letter_code
_entity_poly.pdbx_strand_id
1 'polypeptide(L)'
;MGIWLTGYVTTVMGAPAHMGTKPDANTVHAFNSYAQVCTIPLEFPEAVCEPNHRKAINQSWAYANSQNMPAVLAEFGASKNPNLLRNQARLSDEYMQSRFHWQYGGYDPATTASSWQDQALVINPARPITEPGNTNWSNVKQLATPYPSAVAGTPTGWKTDGAFTATWNTARADGSGAFEPGAESTIKVPNIWAPNGYRVHVEGGHAVNAPADGIFRDVDLRIAADAGAVKVTVTPA
;
A
#
# COMPACT_ATOMS: atom_id res chain seq x y z
N MET A 1 -2.95 23.21 -4.21
CA MET A 1 -3.16 21.77 -4.05
C MET A 1 -4.66 21.54 -3.93
N GLY A 2 -5.33 21.11 -4.97
CA GLY A 2 -6.78 20.85 -4.96
C GLY A 2 -7.04 19.41 -4.56
N ILE A 3 -7.62 19.20 -3.39
CA ILE A 3 -8.12 17.88 -2.99
C ILE A 3 -9.47 17.67 -3.67
N TRP A 4 -9.58 16.73 -4.58
CA TRP A 4 -10.83 16.37 -5.20
C TRP A 4 -11.48 15.21 -4.47
N LEU A 5 -12.47 15.53 -3.67
CA LEU A 5 -13.40 14.60 -3.04
C LEU A 5 -14.34 14.00 -4.08
N THR A 6 -13.92 13.05 -4.90
CA THR A 6 -14.88 12.58 -5.88
C THR A 6 -14.64 11.16 -6.41
N GLY A 7 -13.65 10.44 -5.90
CA GLY A 7 -13.31 9.15 -6.50
C GLY A 7 -14.48 8.18 -6.66
N TYR A 8 -15.34 8.05 -5.68
CA TYR A 8 -16.40 7.04 -5.72
C TYR A 8 -17.63 7.47 -6.53
N VAL A 9 -18.20 8.62 -6.22
CA VAL A 9 -19.46 9.06 -6.89
C VAL A 9 -19.20 9.33 -8.37
N THR A 10 -18.12 10.01 -8.69
CA THR A 10 -17.76 10.28 -10.10
C THR A 10 -17.37 9.02 -10.85
N THR A 11 -16.70 8.07 -10.22
CA THR A 11 -16.29 6.80 -10.82
C THR A 11 -17.48 5.89 -11.10
N VAL A 12 -18.41 5.76 -10.16
CA VAL A 12 -19.63 4.95 -10.33
C VAL A 12 -20.56 5.57 -11.40
N MET A 13 -20.63 6.88 -11.45
CA MET A 13 -21.44 7.62 -12.44
C MET A 13 -20.74 7.82 -13.78
N GLY A 14 -19.51 7.31 -13.95
CA GLY A 14 -18.76 7.40 -15.21
C GLY A 14 -18.18 8.78 -15.50
N ALA A 15 -18.12 9.68 -14.52
CA ALA A 15 -17.49 10.97 -14.72
C ALA A 15 -15.96 10.80 -14.86
N PRO A 16 -15.31 11.53 -15.78
CA PRO A 16 -13.88 11.42 -15.98
C PRO A 16 -13.10 11.97 -14.78
N ALA A 17 -12.12 11.21 -14.31
CA ALA A 17 -11.18 11.66 -13.29
C ALA A 17 -10.10 12.52 -13.95
N HIS A 18 -10.40 13.78 -14.28
CA HIS A 18 -9.39 14.69 -14.82
C HIS A 18 -9.47 16.07 -14.18
N MET A 19 -8.33 16.75 -14.11
CA MET A 19 -8.22 18.04 -13.43
C MET A 19 -8.56 19.26 -14.29
N GLY A 20 -8.92 19.08 -15.54
CA GLY A 20 -9.23 20.18 -16.47
C GLY A 20 -8.02 21.06 -16.88
N THR A 21 -6.86 20.86 -16.27
CA THR A 21 -5.59 21.52 -16.56
C THR A 21 -4.49 20.50 -16.78
N LYS A 22 -3.52 20.81 -17.62
CA LYS A 22 -2.36 19.93 -17.83
C LYS A 22 -1.49 19.92 -16.56
N PRO A 23 -1.21 18.76 -15.95
CA PRO A 23 -0.34 18.66 -14.81
C PRO A 23 1.11 18.99 -15.21
N ASP A 24 1.89 19.51 -14.27
CA ASP A 24 3.34 19.68 -14.41
C ASP A 24 4.11 18.43 -13.92
N ALA A 25 5.43 18.46 -14.09
CA ALA A 25 6.31 17.34 -13.72
C ALA A 25 6.36 17.05 -12.19
N ASN A 26 5.86 17.96 -11.36
CA ASN A 26 5.84 17.82 -9.90
C ASN A 26 4.43 17.47 -9.37
N THR A 27 3.53 17.08 -10.25
CA THR A 27 2.14 16.78 -9.90
C THR A 27 1.98 15.29 -9.58
N VAL A 28 1.22 15.01 -8.52
CA VAL A 28 0.79 13.67 -8.12
C VAL A 28 -0.74 13.62 -8.17
N HIS A 29 -1.30 12.58 -8.78
CA HIS A 29 -2.74 12.34 -8.74
C HIS A 29 -3.13 11.68 -7.42
N ALA A 30 -3.73 12.45 -6.52
CA ALA A 30 -4.26 11.97 -5.26
C ALA A 30 -5.76 11.71 -5.36
N PHE A 31 -6.23 10.56 -4.92
CA PHE A 31 -7.65 10.18 -4.92
C PHE A 31 -8.02 9.42 -3.65
N ASN A 32 -9.31 9.43 -3.31
CA ASN A 32 -9.85 8.70 -2.17
C ASN A 32 -10.74 7.54 -2.67
N SER A 33 -10.71 6.42 -1.98
CA SER A 33 -11.55 5.27 -2.29
C SER A 33 -12.18 4.69 -1.02
N TYR A 34 -13.41 5.11 -0.78
CA TYR A 34 -14.23 4.58 0.30
C TYR A 34 -15.34 3.77 -0.32
N ALA A 35 -15.38 2.60 -0.64
CA ALA A 35 -16.56 1.89 -1.16
C ALA A 35 -17.76 2.08 -0.20
N GLN A 36 -18.38 3.23 -0.28
CA GLN A 36 -19.43 3.67 0.67
C GLN A 36 -20.53 2.63 0.82
N VAL A 37 -20.87 1.92 -0.26
CA VAL A 37 -21.81 0.79 -0.22
C VAL A 37 -21.32 -0.34 0.68
N CYS A 38 -20.00 -0.46 0.88
CA CYS A 38 -19.38 -1.51 1.68
C CYS A 38 -18.99 -1.06 3.09
N THR A 39 -19.08 0.25 3.36
CA THR A 39 -18.83 0.85 4.68
C THR A 39 -20.10 1.12 5.46
N ILE A 40 -21.28 0.98 4.83
CA ILE A 40 -22.59 1.06 5.50
C ILE A 40 -22.79 -0.18 6.39
N PRO A 41 -23.61 -0.11 7.48
CA PRO A 41 -23.79 -1.22 8.43
C PRO A 41 -24.34 -2.53 7.83
N LEU A 42 -24.74 -2.52 6.59
CA LEU A 42 -25.04 -3.72 5.81
C LEU A 42 -23.71 -4.30 5.37
N GLU A 43 -23.26 -5.37 6.02
CA GLU A 43 -22.06 -6.12 5.62
C GLU A 43 -22.27 -6.73 4.24
N PHE A 44 -21.93 -5.98 3.20
CA PHE A 44 -21.92 -6.53 1.85
C PHE A 44 -20.75 -7.52 1.70
N PRO A 45 -20.99 -8.66 1.03
CA PRO A 45 -19.94 -9.61 0.73
C PRO A 45 -18.79 -8.93 -0.03
N GLU A 46 -17.55 -9.33 0.27
CA GLU A 46 -16.34 -8.84 -0.38
C GLU A 46 -16.45 -8.87 -1.92
N ALA A 47 -17.13 -9.89 -2.47
CA ALA A 47 -17.40 -10.02 -3.90
C ALA A 47 -18.17 -8.83 -4.52
N VAL A 48 -18.92 -8.07 -3.70
CA VAL A 48 -19.63 -6.86 -4.17
C VAL A 48 -18.71 -5.64 -4.05
N CYS A 49 -17.84 -5.61 -3.06
CA CYS A 49 -17.00 -4.46 -2.73
C CYS A 49 -15.75 -4.39 -3.62
N GLU A 50 -15.10 -5.51 -3.86
CA GLU A 50 -13.86 -5.57 -4.65
C GLU A 50 -14.00 -4.97 -6.06
N PRO A 51 -15.02 -5.30 -6.87
CA PRO A 51 -15.17 -4.71 -8.21
C PRO A 51 -15.27 -3.18 -8.20
N ASN A 52 -15.91 -2.61 -7.20
CA ASN A 52 -16.05 -1.16 -7.06
C ASN A 52 -14.72 -0.49 -6.68
N HIS A 53 -13.99 -1.06 -5.72
CA HIS A 53 -12.65 -0.59 -5.37
C HIS A 53 -11.69 -0.71 -6.55
N ARG A 54 -11.68 -1.87 -7.21
CA ARG A 54 -10.85 -2.11 -8.40
C ARG A 54 -11.14 -1.10 -9.50
N LYS A 55 -12.41 -0.80 -9.75
CA LYS A 55 -12.81 0.21 -10.74
C LYS A 55 -12.26 1.59 -10.37
N ALA A 56 -12.41 2.04 -9.12
CA ALA A 56 -11.92 3.34 -8.67
C ALA A 56 -10.39 3.46 -8.79
N ILE A 57 -9.67 2.46 -8.30
CA ILE A 57 -8.20 2.42 -8.35
C ILE A 57 -7.71 2.37 -9.80
N ASN A 58 -8.29 1.50 -10.64
CA ASN A 58 -7.91 1.36 -12.04
C ASN A 58 -8.13 2.65 -12.84
N GLN A 59 -9.26 3.33 -12.66
CA GLN A 59 -9.53 4.58 -13.36
C GLN A 59 -8.56 5.69 -12.95
N SER A 60 -8.28 5.81 -11.65
CA SER A 60 -7.33 6.78 -11.14
C SER A 60 -5.90 6.50 -11.62
N TRP A 61 -5.50 5.22 -11.61
CA TRP A 61 -4.22 4.79 -12.15
C TRP A 61 -4.10 5.06 -13.66
N ALA A 62 -5.12 4.69 -14.44
CA ALA A 62 -5.13 4.89 -15.89
C ALA A 62 -5.04 6.37 -16.26
N TYR A 63 -5.76 7.23 -15.53
CA TYR A 63 -5.65 8.67 -15.72
C TYR A 63 -4.25 9.19 -15.39
N ALA A 64 -3.72 8.87 -14.21
CA ALA A 64 -2.38 9.28 -13.81
C ALA A 64 -1.31 8.85 -14.82
N ASN A 65 -1.37 7.58 -15.24
CA ASN A 65 -0.46 7.02 -16.23
C ASN A 65 -0.56 7.73 -17.60
N SER A 66 -1.78 8.07 -18.03
CA SER A 66 -1.98 8.82 -19.28
C SER A 66 -1.37 10.23 -19.25
N GLN A 67 -1.18 10.79 -18.07
CA GLN A 67 -0.57 12.10 -17.85
C GLN A 67 0.90 12.02 -17.40
N ASN A 68 1.47 10.82 -17.37
CA ASN A 68 2.84 10.56 -16.89
C ASN A 68 3.09 11.11 -15.47
N MET A 69 2.17 10.88 -14.55
CA MET A 69 2.28 11.27 -13.15
C MET A 69 2.00 10.08 -12.22
N PRO A 70 2.59 10.05 -11.01
CA PRO A 70 2.27 9.02 -10.03
C PRO A 70 0.84 9.17 -9.49
N ALA A 71 0.22 8.05 -9.11
CA ALA A 71 -1.05 8.02 -8.39
C ALA A 71 -0.85 7.64 -6.93
N VAL A 72 -1.61 8.25 -6.05
CA VAL A 72 -1.61 7.98 -4.61
C VAL A 72 -3.04 7.80 -4.13
N LEU A 73 -3.32 6.68 -3.48
CA LEU A 73 -4.57 6.48 -2.74
C LEU A 73 -4.47 7.25 -1.43
N ALA A 74 -4.95 8.50 -1.46
CA ALA A 74 -4.74 9.48 -0.38
C ALA A 74 -5.60 9.19 0.85
N GLU A 75 -6.74 8.52 0.68
CA GLU A 75 -7.54 8.05 1.79
C GLU A 75 -8.29 6.76 1.41
N PHE A 76 -8.28 5.80 2.32
CA PHE A 76 -9.08 4.59 2.24
C PHE A 76 -9.34 4.02 3.64
N GLY A 77 -10.23 3.06 3.74
CA GLY A 77 -10.54 2.39 5.00
C GLY A 77 -11.83 2.91 5.61
N ALA A 78 -11.76 3.66 6.70
CA ALA A 78 -12.91 4.11 7.49
C ALA A 78 -13.86 2.96 7.82
N SER A 79 -13.32 1.79 8.17
CA SER A 79 -14.08 0.56 8.41
C SER A 79 -13.45 -0.29 9.49
N LYS A 80 -14.28 -0.97 10.27
CA LYS A 80 -13.85 -2.01 11.21
C LYS A 80 -13.69 -3.39 10.55
N ASN A 81 -14.08 -3.53 9.29
CA ASN A 81 -14.00 -4.79 8.57
C ASN A 81 -12.57 -5.04 8.05
N PRO A 82 -11.81 -5.96 8.64
CA PRO A 82 -10.43 -6.23 8.23
C PRO A 82 -10.32 -6.79 6.80
N ASN A 83 -11.33 -7.48 6.31
CA ASN A 83 -11.31 -8.02 4.94
C ASN A 83 -11.39 -6.88 3.91
N LEU A 84 -12.19 -5.85 4.19
CA LEU A 84 -12.27 -4.66 3.35
C LEU A 84 -10.90 -3.97 3.25
N LEU A 85 -10.23 -3.77 4.40
CA LEU A 85 -8.91 -3.14 4.45
C LEU A 85 -7.85 -3.95 3.69
N ARG A 86 -7.84 -5.28 3.89
CA ARG A 86 -6.94 -6.19 3.17
C ARG A 86 -7.14 -6.07 1.66
N ASN A 87 -8.38 -6.05 1.20
CA ASN A 87 -8.70 -5.93 -0.22
C ASN A 87 -8.20 -4.62 -0.83
N GLN A 88 -8.48 -3.50 -0.16
CA GLN A 88 -8.03 -2.19 -0.62
C GLN A 88 -6.50 -2.10 -0.66
N ALA A 89 -5.83 -2.64 0.37
CA ALA A 89 -4.37 -2.70 0.41
C ALA A 89 -3.80 -3.55 -0.74
N ARG A 90 -4.34 -4.75 -0.96
CA ARG A 90 -3.94 -5.65 -2.05
C ARG A 90 -4.14 -5.02 -3.43
N LEU A 91 -5.28 -4.37 -3.64
CA LEU A 91 -5.56 -3.68 -4.91
C LEU A 91 -4.58 -2.52 -5.14
N SER A 92 -4.23 -1.75 -4.10
CA SER A 92 -3.21 -0.71 -4.23
C SER A 92 -1.85 -1.28 -4.61
N ASP A 93 -1.48 -2.44 -4.05
CA ASP A 93 -0.24 -3.13 -4.38
C ASP A 93 -0.22 -3.62 -5.84
N GLU A 94 -1.34 -4.14 -6.35
CA GLU A 94 -1.47 -4.54 -7.77
C GLU A 94 -1.19 -3.39 -8.75
N TYR A 95 -1.52 -2.15 -8.36
CA TYR A 95 -1.27 -0.95 -9.16
C TYR A 95 -0.03 -0.17 -8.72
N MET A 96 0.78 -0.74 -7.83
CA MET A 96 2.02 -0.13 -7.31
C MET A 96 1.81 1.28 -6.74
N GLN A 97 0.70 1.48 -6.02
CA GLN A 97 0.33 2.78 -5.48
C GLN A 97 0.68 2.91 -4.00
N SER A 98 1.25 4.05 -3.63
CA SER A 98 1.30 4.48 -2.24
C SER A 98 -0.11 4.74 -1.72
N ARG A 99 -0.32 4.44 -0.42
CA ARG A 99 -1.65 4.56 0.20
C ARG A 99 -1.59 5.12 1.61
N PHE A 100 -2.63 5.85 2.01
CA PHE A 100 -2.80 6.38 3.35
C PHE A 100 -4.13 5.93 3.93
N HIS A 101 -4.07 5.24 5.06
CA HIS A 101 -5.26 4.73 5.73
C HIS A 101 -5.95 5.83 6.54
N TRP A 102 -7.26 5.95 6.44
CA TRP A 102 -8.09 6.75 7.31
C TRP A 102 -8.72 5.86 8.39
N GLN A 103 -8.27 5.98 9.68
CA GLN A 103 -7.20 6.85 10.13
C GLN A 103 -6.37 6.19 11.23
N TYR A 104 -5.20 6.76 11.54
CA TYR A 104 -4.31 6.23 12.57
C TYR A 104 -4.93 6.36 13.97
N GLY A 105 -5.30 7.57 14.41
CA GLY A 105 -5.73 7.84 15.77
C GLY A 105 -7.08 8.51 15.87
N GLY A 106 -7.85 8.14 16.88
CA GLY A 106 -9.06 8.83 17.27
C GLY A 106 -8.73 10.04 18.13
N TYR A 107 -8.94 11.25 17.60
CA TYR A 107 -8.86 12.48 18.41
C TYR A 107 -10.12 12.67 19.24
N ASP A 108 -11.23 12.21 18.72
CA ASP A 108 -12.50 12.18 19.37
C ASP A 108 -13.06 10.76 19.30
N PRO A 109 -12.94 9.98 20.40
CA PRO A 109 -13.46 8.61 20.43
C PRO A 109 -14.95 8.50 20.11
N ALA A 110 -15.73 9.55 20.40
CA ALA A 110 -17.17 9.53 20.12
C ALA A 110 -17.47 9.60 18.61
N THR A 111 -16.64 10.28 17.84
CA THR A 111 -16.88 10.50 16.40
C THR A 111 -16.03 9.61 15.50
N THR A 112 -14.83 9.20 15.94
CA THR A 112 -13.87 8.50 15.08
C THR A 112 -13.56 7.08 15.53
N ALA A 113 -13.54 6.80 16.83
CA ALA A 113 -13.19 5.49 17.35
C ALA A 113 -14.41 4.68 17.78
N SER A 114 -15.46 5.33 18.28
CA SER A 114 -16.70 4.69 18.74
C SER A 114 -17.85 4.80 17.72
N SER A 115 -17.59 5.32 16.53
CA SER A 115 -18.57 5.27 15.44
C SER A 115 -18.80 3.83 14.97
N TRP A 116 -19.89 3.58 14.31
CA TRP A 116 -20.19 2.27 13.72
C TRP A 116 -19.12 1.79 12.72
N GLN A 117 -18.28 2.68 12.21
CA GLN A 117 -17.20 2.39 11.28
C GLN A 117 -15.90 1.97 11.96
N ASP A 118 -15.73 2.31 13.26
CA ASP A 118 -14.48 2.08 14.01
C ASP A 118 -13.23 2.48 13.20
N GLN A 119 -13.17 3.74 12.81
CA GLN A 119 -12.23 4.24 11.80
C GLN A 119 -10.77 4.26 12.27
N ALA A 120 -10.55 4.45 13.57
CA ALA A 120 -9.21 4.59 14.12
C ALA A 120 -8.51 3.23 14.30
N LEU A 121 -7.21 3.17 13.96
CA LEU A 121 -6.34 2.05 14.33
C LEU A 121 -5.97 2.10 15.81
N VAL A 122 -5.72 3.30 16.35
CA VAL A 122 -5.44 3.56 17.77
C VAL A 122 -6.57 4.41 18.33
N ILE A 123 -7.28 3.87 19.33
CA ILE A 123 -8.47 4.51 19.89
C ILE A 123 -8.12 5.82 20.60
N ASN A 124 -7.09 5.78 21.43
CA ASN A 124 -6.57 6.95 22.14
C ASN A 124 -5.06 7.04 21.98
N PRO A 125 -4.53 7.93 21.12
CA PRO A 125 -3.09 8.07 20.89
C PRO A 125 -2.29 8.58 22.12
N ALA A 126 -2.96 9.13 23.14
CA ALA A 126 -2.31 9.52 24.39
C ALA A 126 -2.02 8.35 25.34
N ARG A 127 -2.52 7.15 25.02
CA ARG A 127 -2.32 5.91 25.80
C ARG A 127 -1.38 4.97 25.05
N PRO A 128 -0.68 4.06 25.75
CA PRO A 128 0.17 3.07 25.10
C PRO A 128 -0.60 2.23 24.06
N ILE A 129 -0.04 2.03 22.88
CA ILE A 129 -0.65 1.19 21.83
C ILE A 129 -0.83 -0.28 22.28
N THR A 130 -0.02 -0.72 23.24
CA THR A 130 -0.07 -2.07 23.82
C THR A 130 -1.13 -2.22 24.91
N GLU A 131 -1.77 -1.13 25.33
CA GLU A 131 -2.84 -1.19 26.31
C GLU A 131 -4.04 -1.97 25.76
N PRO A 132 -4.61 -2.92 26.55
CA PRO A 132 -5.74 -3.71 26.09
C PRO A 132 -6.90 -2.84 25.60
N GLY A 133 -7.39 -3.12 24.38
CA GLY A 133 -8.49 -2.39 23.77
C GLY A 133 -8.14 -1.03 23.17
N ASN A 134 -6.87 -0.57 23.27
CA ASN A 134 -6.48 0.72 22.69
C ASN A 134 -6.05 0.64 21.21
N THR A 135 -5.82 -0.55 20.69
CA THR A 135 -5.42 -0.74 19.28
C THR A 135 -6.30 -1.78 18.60
N ASN A 136 -6.78 -1.44 17.41
CA ASN A 136 -7.50 -2.36 16.54
C ASN A 136 -6.51 -3.27 15.79
N TRP A 137 -5.97 -4.27 16.50
CA TRP A 137 -4.94 -5.17 15.96
C TRP A 137 -5.42 -5.98 14.76
N SER A 138 -6.72 -6.26 14.64
CA SER A 138 -7.26 -6.96 13.47
C SER A 138 -7.07 -6.15 12.20
N ASN A 139 -7.30 -4.84 12.24
CA ASN A 139 -7.11 -3.93 11.13
C ASN A 139 -5.62 -3.65 10.87
N VAL A 140 -4.84 -3.41 11.94
CA VAL A 140 -3.39 -3.19 11.83
C VAL A 140 -2.71 -4.35 11.09
N LYS A 141 -3.06 -5.59 11.41
CA LYS A 141 -2.50 -6.79 10.74
C LYS A 141 -2.79 -6.85 9.24
N GLN A 142 -3.92 -6.32 8.78
CA GLN A 142 -4.24 -6.29 7.35
C GLN A 142 -3.45 -5.22 6.59
N LEU A 143 -3.03 -4.16 7.27
CA LEU A 143 -2.33 -3.04 6.67
C LEU A 143 -0.80 -3.18 6.75
N ALA A 144 -0.32 -3.92 7.75
CA ALA A 144 1.11 -4.13 8.00
C ALA A 144 1.69 -5.23 7.09
N THR A 145 1.64 -5.03 5.79
CA THR A 145 2.26 -5.91 4.78
C THR A 145 3.63 -5.36 4.36
N PRO A 146 4.57 -6.20 3.90
CA PRO A 146 5.84 -5.72 3.35
C PRO A 146 5.62 -4.82 2.13
N TYR A 147 6.55 -3.88 1.91
CA TYR A 147 6.52 -2.98 0.75
C TYR A 147 7.92 -2.46 0.40
N PRO A 148 8.20 -2.16 -0.89
CA PRO A 148 9.43 -1.51 -1.28
C PRO A 148 9.37 -0.03 -0.87
N SER A 149 10.27 0.41 0.02
CA SER A 149 10.34 1.81 0.46
C SER A 149 11.29 2.65 -0.40
N ALA A 150 12.28 2.01 -1.00
CA ALA A 150 13.17 2.62 -1.98
C ALA A 150 13.63 1.55 -2.98
N VAL A 151 13.62 1.89 -4.25
CA VAL A 151 14.03 0.98 -5.34
C VAL A 151 15.08 1.65 -6.21
N ALA A 152 16.24 1.00 -6.32
CA ALA A 152 17.26 1.38 -7.28
C ALA A 152 16.90 0.84 -8.68
N GLY A 153 15.91 1.45 -9.29
CA GLY A 153 15.34 1.04 -10.56
C GLY A 153 13.88 1.45 -10.75
N THR A 154 13.26 0.81 -11.73
CA THR A 154 11.83 0.97 -12.01
C THR A 154 11.06 -0.25 -11.51
N PRO A 155 10.18 -0.11 -10.50
CA PRO A 155 9.31 -1.18 -10.04
C PRO A 155 8.44 -1.73 -11.18
N THR A 156 8.26 -3.05 -11.21
CA THR A 156 7.40 -3.74 -12.18
C THR A 156 6.25 -4.49 -11.52
N GLY A 157 6.28 -4.62 -10.21
CA GLY A 157 5.18 -5.17 -9.42
C GLY A 157 5.58 -5.58 -8.02
N TRP A 158 4.60 -5.61 -7.12
CA TRP A 158 4.72 -6.30 -5.84
C TRP A 158 3.36 -6.83 -5.39
N LYS A 159 3.38 -7.86 -4.58
CA LYS A 159 2.17 -8.44 -3.98
C LYS A 159 2.49 -9.19 -2.70
N THR A 160 1.50 -9.31 -1.84
CA THR A 160 1.51 -10.20 -0.68
C THR A 160 0.40 -11.25 -0.83
N ASP A 161 0.80 -12.52 -0.92
CA ASP A 161 -0.09 -13.67 -1.00
C ASP A 161 0.60 -14.84 -0.28
N GLY A 162 0.42 -14.91 1.06
CA GLY A 162 1.23 -15.77 1.92
C GLY A 162 2.68 -15.33 2.02
N ALA A 163 3.41 -15.28 0.92
CA ALA A 163 4.71 -14.63 0.79
C ALA A 163 4.56 -13.23 0.18
N PHE A 164 5.53 -12.35 0.46
CA PHE A 164 5.68 -11.10 -0.27
C PHE A 164 6.63 -11.29 -1.45
N THR A 165 6.27 -10.76 -2.60
CA THR A 165 7.13 -10.74 -3.79
C THR A 165 7.19 -9.33 -4.35
N ALA A 166 8.38 -8.84 -4.66
CA ALA A 166 8.59 -7.57 -5.37
C ALA A 166 9.53 -7.79 -6.57
N THR A 167 9.25 -7.07 -7.66
CA THR A 167 10.03 -7.12 -8.89
C THR A 167 10.32 -5.71 -9.40
N TRP A 168 11.51 -5.51 -9.93
CA TRP A 168 11.92 -4.28 -10.61
C TRP A 168 13.01 -4.56 -11.63
N ASN A 169 13.29 -3.60 -12.49
CA ASN A 169 14.48 -3.57 -13.32
C ASN A 169 15.40 -2.41 -12.89
N THR A 170 16.68 -2.50 -13.19
CA THR A 170 17.66 -1.48 -12.80
C THR A 170 17.58 -0.21 -13.67
N ALA A 171 16.77 -0.18 -14.72
CA ALA A 171 16.56 1.01 -15.54
C ALA A 171 15.92 2.14 -14.71
N ARG A 172 16.38 3.37 -14.94
CA ARG A 172 15.80 4.56 -14.33
C ARG A 172 14.46 4.88 -14.97
N ALA A 173 13.48 5.26 -14.16
CA ALA A 173 12.12 5.56 -14.64
C ALA A 173 12.06 6.76 -15.60
N ASP A 174 13.03 7.68 -15.51
CA ASP A 174 13.16 8.85 -16.40
C ASP A 174 13.83 8.55 -17.74
N GLY A 175 14.27 7.31 -17.96
CA GLY A 175 14.98 6.90 -19.18
C GLY A 175 16.45 7.32 -19.25
N SER A 176 17.03 7.90 -18.19
CA SER A 176 18.42 8.40 -18.16
C SER A 176 19.49 7.31 -18.05
N GLY A 177 19.14 6.04 -18.25
CA GLY A 177 20.04 4.91 -18.15
C GLY A 177 19.60 3.90 -17.07
N ALA A 178 20.57 3.26 -16.42
CA ALA A 178 20.34 2.29 -15.36
C ALA A 178 21.12 2.65 -14.09
N PHE A 179 20.72 2.07 -12.98
CA PHE A 179 21.53 2.05 -11.77
C PHE A 179 22.68 1.06 -11.93
N GLU A 180 23.84 1.41 -11.39
CA GLU A 180 25.02 0.55 -11.41
C GLU A 180 24.79 -0.74 -10.61
N PRO A 181 25.43 -1.86 -10.99
CA PRO A 181 25.46 -3.06 -10.16
C PRO A 181 25.91 -2.76 -8.72
N GLY A 182 25.23 -3.34 -7.75
CA GLY A 182 25.46 -3.05 -6.34
C GLY A 182 24.60 -1.92 -5.76
N ALA A 183 23.84 -1.20 -6.60
CA ALA A 183 22.89 -0.22 -6.09
C ALA A 183 21.81 -0.88 -5.23
N GLU A 184 21.55 -0.31 -4.04
CA GLU A 184 20.69 -0.93 -3.04
C GLU A 184 19.25 -0.45 -3.13
N SER A 185 18.34 -1.40 -2.96
CA SER A 185 16.90 -1.19 -2.73
C SER A 185 16.55 -1.60 -1.31
N THR A 186 15.54 -0.98 -0.71
CA THR A 186 15.07 -1.29 0.64
C THR A 186 13.63 -1.76 0.61
N ILE A 187 13.38 -2.92 1.20
CA ILE A 187 12.04 -3.46 1.46
C ILE A 187 11.80 -3.38 2.97
N LYS A 188 10.70 -2.75 3.37
CA LYS A 188 10.23 -2.76 4.76
C LYS A 188 9.43 -4.02 5.02
N VAL A 189 9.84 -4.79 6.04
CA VAL A 189 9.15 -6.01 6.46
C VAL A 189 8.66 -5.84 7.90
N PRO A 190 7.38 -5.50 8.11
CA PRO A 190 6.85 -5.26 9.46
C PRO A 190 6.92 -6.52 10.35
N ASN A 191 7.41 -6.38 11.58
CA ASN A 191 7.47 -7.49 12.54
C ASN A 191 6.11 -8.10 12.88
N ILE A 192 5.03 -7.31 12.75
CA ILE A 192 3.68 -7.82 12.96
C ILE A 192 3.24 -8.78 11.84
N TRP A 193 3.78 -8.63 10.63
CA TRP A 193 3.54 -9.54 9.50
C TRP A 193 4.38 -10.82 9.61
N ALA A 194 5.61 -10.69 10.08
CA ALA A 194 6.56 -11.81 10.29
C ALA A 194 7.09 -11.86 11.72
N PRO A 195 6.27 -12.20 12.73
CA PRO A 195 6.65 -12.08 14.14
C PRO A 195 7.78 -13.03 14.55
N ASN A 196 7.97 -14.13 13.86
CA ASN A 196 9.06 -15.08 14.07
C ASN A 196 10.28 -14.80 13.19
N GLY A 197 10.24 -13.72 12.41
CA GLY A 197 11.20 -13.42 11.36
C GLY A 197 10.78 -14.01 10.01
N TYR A 198 11.67 -13.94 9.03
CA TYR A 198 11.40 -14.34 7.66
C TYR A 198 12.64 -14.86 6.94
N ARG A 199 12.42 -15.56 5.83
CA ARG A 199 13.47 -15.99 4.89
C ARG A 199 13.40 -15.14 3.64
N VAL A 200 14.56 -14.96 3.01
CA VAL A 200 14.70 -14.13 1.80
C VAL A 200 15.27 -14.98 0.68
N HIS A 201 14.68 -14.86 -0.50
CA HIS A 201 15.22 -15.38 -1.74
C HIS A 201 15.30 -14.23 -2.77
N VAL A 202 16.45 -14.10 -3.46
CA VAL A 202 16.68 -13.03 -4.43
C VAL A 202 17.17 -13.64 -5.74
N GLU A 203 16.54 -13.25 -6.84
CA GLU A 203 16.95 -13.52 -8.21
C GLU A 203 17.44 -12.21 -8.83
N GLY A 204 18.59 -12.20 -9.51
CA GLY A 204 19.19 -11.02 -10.14
C GLY A 204 19.82 -10.02 -9.15
N GLY A 205 20.24 -10.52 -7.98
CA GLY A 205 20.87 -9.75 -6.94
C GLY A 205 21.11 -10.59 -5.68
N HIS A 206 21.37 -9.92 -4.56
CA HIS A 206 21.56 -10.57 -3.27
C HIS A 206 21.10 -9.68 -2.11
N ALA A 207 20.74 -10.31 -1.00
CA ALA A 207 20.45 -9.58 0.23
C ALA A 207 21.75 -9.12 0.89
N VAL A 208 21.86 -7.83 1.20
CA VAL A 208 23.07 -7.20 1.74
C VAL A 208 23.21 -7.48 3.24
N ASN A 209 22.09 -7.47 3.96
CA ASN A 209 22.06 -7.55 5.42
C ASN A 209 21.33 -8.78 5.97
N ALA A 210 20.78 -9.64 5.11
CA ALA A 210 20.16 -10.88 5.54
C ALA A 210 21.05 -12.09 5.22
N PRO A 211 21.08 -13.14 6.05
CA PRO A 211 21.83 -14.35 5.77
C PRO A 211 21.23 -15.09 4.55
N ALA A 212 22.09 -15.72 3.76
CA ALA A 212 21.67 -16.50 2.59
C ALA A 212 20.72 -17.66 3.01
N ASP A 213 21.04 -18.32 4.11
CA ASP A 213 20.23 -19.39 4.68
C ASP A 213 19.96 -19.08 6.16
N GLY A 214 18.74 -18.72 6.47
CA GLY A 214 18.40 -18.42 7.87
C GLY A 214 17.14 -17.57 8.02
N ILE A 215 16.85 -17.25 9.27
CA ILE A 215 15.75 -16.37 9.64
C ILE A 215 16.31 -14.98 9.92
N PHE A 216 15.79 -14.01 9.22
CA PHE A 216 16.08 -12.60 9.40
C PHE A 216 14.96 -11.90 10.17
N ARG A 217 15.28 -10.85 10.95
CA ARG A 217 14.31 -10.19 11.83
C ARG A 217 14.34 -8.67 11.79
N ASP A 218 15.25 -8.09 11.00
CA ASP A 218 15.27 -6.63 10.84
C ASP A 218 14.09 -6.18 9.96
N VAL A 219 13.55 -5.01 10.26
CA VAL A 219 12.48 -4.38 9.47
C VAL A 219 13.00 -3.94 8.11
N ASP A 220 14.27 -3.53 8.03
CA ASP A 220 14.91 -3.04 6.82
C ASP A 220 15.69 -4.15 6.12
N LEU A 221 15.10 -4.73 5.08
CA LEU A 221 15.77 -5.66 4.19
C LEU A 221 16.40 -4.89 3.03
N ARG A 222 17.72 -4.93 2.90
CA ARG A 222 18.48 -4.29 1.82
C ARG A 222 18.88 -5.31 0.76
N ILE A 223 18.63 -4.96 -0.50
CA ILE A 223 18.89 -5.78 -1.67
C ILE A 223 19.80 -5.01 -2.63
N ALA A 224 20.96 -5.57 -2.95
CA ALA A 224 21.82 -5.09 -4.01
C ALA A 224 21.47 -5.82 -5.31
N ALA A 225 21.26 -5.06 -6.40
CA ALA A 225 21.01 -5.59 -7.72
C ALA A 225 22.35 -5.97 -8.40
N ASP A 226 22.38 -7.07 -9.14
CA ASP A 226 23.52 -7.38 -10.00
C ASP A 226 23.43 -6.56 -11.29
N ALA A 227 22.49 -6.85 -12.17
CA ALA A 227 22.14 -6.09 -13.36
C ALA A 227 20.81 -6.58 -13.93
N GLY A 228 20.07 -5.70 -14.61
CA GLY A 228 18.82 -6.04 -15.29
C GLY A 228 17.64 -6.22 -14.33
N ALA A 229 16.99 -7.37 -14.36
CA ALA A 229 15.77 -7.62 -13.56
C ALA A 229 16.12 -8.22 -12.19
N VAL A 230 15.43 -7.75 -11.17
CA VAL A 230 15.51 -8.26 -9.79
C VAL A 230 14.15 -8.75 -9.36
N LYS A 231 14.13 -9.90 -8.66
CA LYS A 231 12.96 -10.42 -7.97
C LYS A 231 13.34 -10.83 -6.55
N VAL A 232 12.58 -10.34 -5.60
CA VAL A 232 12.72 -10.67 -4.17
C VAL A 232 11.48 -11.40 -3.70
N THR A 233 11.69 -12.50 -2.98
CA THR A 233 10.63 -13.23 -2.28
C THR A 233 10.94 -13.25 -0.80
N VAL A 234 10.01 -12.79 0.04
CA VAL A 234 10.09 -12.79 1.50
C VAL A 234 9.00 -13.71 2.03
N THR A 235 9.40 -14.73 2.80
CA THR A 235 8.49 -15.74 3.35
C THR A 235 8.56 -15.72 4.88
N PRO A 236 7.44 -15.52 5.60
CA PRO A 236 7.42 -15.65 7.06
C PRO A 236 7.97 -16.98 7.53
N ALA A 237 8.69 -16.97 8.67
CA ALA A 237 9.28 -18.18 9.29
C ALA A 237 8.32 -18.86 10.26
#